data_49b13971e3ad1c52ac9fed4d9df7451e
#
_entry.id   49b13971e3ad1c52ac9fed4d9df7451e
#
_cell.length_a   1.000
_cell.length_b   1.000
_cell.length_c   1.000
_cell.angle_alpha   90.00
_cell.angle_beta   90.00
_cell.angle_gamma   90.00
#
_symmetry.space_group_name_H-M   'P 1'
#
loop_
_entity.id
_entity.type
_entity.pdbx_description
1 polymer ?
#
loop_
_entity_poly.entity_id
_entity_poly.type
_entity_poly.pdbx_seq_one_letter_code
_entity_poly.pdbx_strand_id
1 'polypeptide(L)'
;MLKKLITLASLAAAFSSPGWINHARVPAQTGSDDTFMVGIVRADGVIAPFAQYANRKWTNPWHSRQPNDQPDELDTIADLPKPWFQSFVKPSSEWYLWSPAGEPTTIKASDAVQVCSHCQQVWGLLSDYPNPEKPQKNECVRNLGAVLSEKKQGRAMEKLTDASPDWKQMMTFLGPEFERAESSGLSDTISQYSAQLPPAEERARKPLSILNLYRSQLTDDGQLLFYFEASKEYPKPPDSNDVGCDNISLLGGWALRDAQGNLALLDSQFNPTDCDEKEGGHVLPFMILQLDGKTFAIVEEDSYEGESHNILEIQRDGVRHVLDTYAGSC
;
A
#
# COMPACT_ATOMS: atom_id res chain seq x y z
N MET A 1 -18.19 66.87 -5.38
CA MET A 1 -17.03 66.15 -4.92
C MET A 1 -17.40 65.41 -3.64
N LEU A 2 -17.75 64.16 -3.71
CA LEU A 2 -18.14 63.37 -2.53
C LEU A 2 -17.41 62.01 -2.62
N LYS A 3 -16.37 61.83 -1.82
CA LYS A 3 -15.64 60.56 -1.70
C LYS A 3 -16.47 59.60 -0.85
N LYS A 4 -16.92 58.48 -1.45
CA LYS A 4 -17.50 57.35 -0.71
C LYS A 4 -16.38 56.48 -0.21
N LEU A 5 -16.22 56.41 1.11
CA LEU A 5 -15.46 55.36 1.78
C LEU A 5 -16.27 54.05 1.75
N ILE A 6 -15.70 53.03 1.18
CA ILE A 6 -16.21 51.64 1.29
C ILE A 6 -15.44 50.97 2.42
N THR A 7 -16.14 50.74 3.52
CA THR A 7 -15.60 49.96 4.65
C THR A 7 -15.79 48.49 4.33
N LEU A 8 -14.69 47.74 4.09
CA LEU A 8 -14.70 46.28 4.02
C LEU A 8 -14.82 45.74 5.44
N ALA A 9 -15.96 45.16 5.76
CA ALA A 9 -16.13 44.32 6.96
C ALA A 9 -15.58 42.94 6.65
N SER A 10 -14.42 42.62 7.25
CA SER A 10 -13.86 41.28 7.27
C SER A 10 -14.68 40.38 8.21
N LEU A 11 -15.46 39.46 7.65
CA LEU A 11 -16.13 38.41 8.38
C LEU A 11 -15.07 37.34 8.69
N ALA A 12 -14.51 37.37 9.89
CA ALA A 12 -13.72 36.26 10.43
C ALA A 12 -14.68 35.13 10.81
N ALA A 13 -14.81 34.13 9.96
CA ALA A 13 -15.46 32.88 10.32
C ALA A 13 -14.58 32.15 11.31
N ALA A 14 -14.98 32.18 12.57
CA ALA A 14 -14.37 31.33 13.61
C ALA A 14 -14.76 29.87 13.32
N PHE A 15 -13.84 29.13 12.74
CA PHE A 15 -13.91 27.68 12.73
C PHE A 15 -13.75 27.17 14.16
N SER A 16 -14.86 26.88 14.83
CA SER A 16 -14.88 26.12 16.06
C SER A 16 -14.38 24.71 15.74
N SER A 17 -13.15 24.43 16.14
CA SER A 17 -12.55 23.08 16.07
C SER A 17 -13.44 22.11 16.86
N PRO A 18 -13.91 21.00 16.25
CA PRO A 18 -14.64 19.98 16.99
C PRO A 18 -13.71 19.40 18.04
N GLY A 19 -14.24 19.29 19.28
CA GLY A 19 -13.53 18.79 20.43
C GLY A 19 -12.89 17.43 20.18
N TRP A 20 -11.61 17.36 20.36
CA TRP A 20 -10.79 16.18 20.18
C TRP A 20 -11.01 15.20 21.32
N ILE A 21 -11.44 14.01 20.94
CA ILE A 21 -11.73 12.87 21.78
C ILE A 21 -10.50 12.52 22.63
N ASN A 22 -10.71 12.47 23.94
CA ASN A 22 -9.77 11.86 24.87
C ASN A 22 -9.53 10.40 24.45
N HIS A 23 -8.34 10.12 23.95
CA HIS A 23 -7.89 8.74 23.83
C HIS A 23 -7.98 8.09 25.22
N ALA A 24 -8.83 7.10 25.35
CA ALA A 24 -8.67 6.12 26.42
C ALA A 24 -7.23 5.62 26.27
N ARG A 25 -6.35 6.02 27.20
CA ARG A 25 -4.99 5.50 27.28
C ARG A 25 -5.13 4.01 27.53
N VAL A 26 -4.97 3.22 26.46
CA VAL A 26 -4.63 1.80 26.62
C VAL A 26 -3.38 1.80 27.50
N PRO A 27 -3.40 1.10 28.64
CA PRO A 27 -2.23 1.06 29.51
C PRO A 27 -1.04 0.62 28.67
N ALA A 28 0.02 1.41 28.65
CA ALA A 28 1.26 1.07 28.00
C ALA A 28 1.72 -0.27 28.59
N GLN A 29 1.73 -1.31 27.78
CA GLN A 29 2.36 -2.58 28.16
C GLN A 29 3.83 -2.27 28.43
N THR A 30 4.19 -2.37 29.69
CA THR A 30 5.54 -2.12 30.15
C THR A 30 6.47 -3.23 29.64
N GLY A 31 7.36 -2.86 28.71
CA GLY A 31 8.69 -3.42 28.56
C GLY A 31 8.85 -4.93 28.48
N SER A 32 8.46 -5.53 27.37
CA SER A 32 9.24 -6.59 26.75
C SER A 32 9.92 -5.97 25.52
N ASP A 33 11.14 -6.39 25.21
CA ASP A 33 11.79 -6.03 23.95
C ASP A 33 10.90 -6.59 22.84
N ASP A 34 9.96 -5.77 22.34
CA ASP A 34 9.00 -6.14 21.30
C ASP A 34 9.77 -6.31 20.00
N THR A 35 10.39 -7.47 19.84
CA THR A 35 11.11 -7.81 18.61
C THR A 35 10.34 -8.89 17.88
N PHE A 36 9.87 -8.56 16.67
CA PHE A 36 9.20 -9.54 15.81
C PHE A 36 9.53 -9.29 14.33
N MET A 37 9.33 -10.35 13.54
CA MET A 37 9.51 -10.31 12.09
C MET A 37 8.17 -10.11 11.39
N VAL A 38 8.22 -9.45 10.25
CA VAL A 38 7.11 -9.32 9.28
C VAL A 38 7.53 -10.01 8.00
N GLY A 39 6.62 -10.74 7.42
CA GLY A 39 6.80 -11.41 6.13
C GLY A 39 5.53 -11.38 5.30
N ILE A 40 5.67 -11.81 4.07
CA ILE A 40 4.55 -12.07 3.15
C ILE A 40 4.37 -13.58 3.02
N VAL A 41 3.13 -14.05 3.03
CA VAL A 41 2.81 -15.43 2.67
C VAL A 41 2.42 -15.49 1.20
N ARG A 42 3.04 -16.40 0.48
CA ARG A 42 2.83 -16.66 -0.95
C ARG A 42 1.81 -17.77 -1.16
N ALA A 43 1.24 -17.86 -2.35
CA ALA A 43 0.27 -18.90 -2.69
C ALA A 43 0.84 -20.31 -2.61
N ASP A 44 2.16 -20.47 -2.73
CA ASP A 44 2.87 -21.75 -2.54
C ASP A 44 3.13 -22.09 -1.05
N GLY A 45 2.61 -21.29 -0.12
CA GLY A 45 2.76 -21.49 1.31
C GLY A 45 4.12 -21.11 1.87
N VAL A 46 4.97 -20.46 1.09
CA VAL A 46 6.26 -19.95 1.56
C VAL A 46 6.06 -18.58 2.21
N ILE A 47 6.63 -18.42 3.40
CA ILE A 47 6.74 -17.12 4.08
C ILE A 47 8.05 -16.48 3.64
N ALA A 48 7.98 -15.28 3.07
CA ALA A 48 9.13 -14.43 2.74
C ALA A 48 9.25 -13.30 3.77
N PRO A 49 10.11 -13.41 4.78
CA PRO A 49 10.33 -12.36 5.77
C PRO A 49 11.04 -11.16 5.11
N PHE A 50 10.57 -9.94 5.36
CA PHE A 50 11.17 -8.76 4.75
C PHE A 50 11.50 -7.64 5.74
N ALA A 51 10.87 -7.62 6.93
CA ALA A 51 11.05 -6.57 7.91
C ALA A 51 11.17 -7.11 9.33
N GLN A 52 11.88 -6.36 10.17
CA GLN A 52 11.95 -6.57 11.61
C GLN A 52 11.54 -5.30 12.34
N TYR A 53 10.70 -5.45 13.36
CA TYR A 53 10.45 -4.40 14.35
C TYR A 53 11.22 -4.72 15.62
N ALA A 54 12.07 -3.81 16.04
CA ALA A 54 12.85 -3.92 17.27
C ALA A 54 13.16 -2.53 17.81
N ASN A 55 13.14 -2.34 19.12
CA ASN A 55 13.46 -1.06 19.75
C ASN A 55 12.66 0.12 19.17
N ARG A 56 11.38 -0.10 18.84
CA ARG A 56 10.45 0.85 18.22
C ARG A 56 10.89 1.35 16.84
N LYS A 57 11.66 0.55 16.12
CA LYS A 57 12.15 0.86 14.77
C LYS A 57 11.89 -0.28 13.81
N TRP A 58 11.54 0.06 12.60
CA TRP A 58 11.49 -0.84 11.47
C TRP A 58 12.87 -0.91 10.82
N THR A 59 13.31 -2.12 10.48
CA THR A 59 14.57 -2.36 9.78
C THR A 59 14.40 -3.49 8.78
N ASN A 60 15.13 -3.42 7.68
CA ASN A 60 15.34 -4.57 6.81
C ASN A 60 16.43 -5.44 7.44
N PRO A 61 16.15 -6.65 7.91
CA PRO A 61 17.13 -7.48 8.59
C PRO A 61 18.23 -7.97 7.64
N TRP A 62 18.03 -7.84 6.33
CA TRP A 62 18.93 -8.32 5.29
C TRP A 62 19.95 -7.27 4.86
N HIS A 63 19.68 -5.98 5.01
CA HIS A 63 20.54 -4.88 4.58
C HIS A 63 21.73 -4.58 5.49
N SER A 64 21.79 -5.11 6.70
CA SER A 64 22.74 -4.59 7.71
C SER A 64 24.15 -5.16 7.65
N ARG A 65 24.59 -5.81 6.55
CA ARG A 65 25.81 -6.60 6.59
C ARG A 65 26.89 -6.37 5.55
N GLN A 66 26.78 -5.34 4.71
CA GLN A 66 27.90 -5.03 3.83
C GLN A 66 28.60 -3.74 4.23
N PRO A 67 29.83 -3.79 4.74
CA PRO A 67 30.61 -2.61 5.14
C PRO A 67 31.12 -1.77 3.95
N ASN A 68 30.92 -2.24 2.72
CA ASN A 68 31.49 -1.63 1.50
C ASN A 68 30.44 -1.41 0.40
N ASP A 69 29.18 -1.28 0.75
CA ASP A 69 28.11 -1.19 -0.24
C ASP A 69 28.29 -0.04 -1.21
N GLN A 70 28.60 -0.40 -2.42
CA GLN A 70 28.17 0.37 -3.56
C GLN A 70 26.66 0.09 -3.76
N PRO A 71 25.79 1.10 -3.91
CA PRO A 71 24.36 0.91 -4.00
C PRO A 71 23.86 0.14 -5.24
N ASP A 72 24.76 -0.26 -6.13
CA ASP A 72 24.43 -0.83 -7.43
C ASP A 72 24.64 -2.36 -7.54
N GLU A 73 25.15 -3.03 -6.52
CA GLU A 73 25.19 -4.49 -6.48
C GLU A 73 24.16 -4.99 -5.45
N LEU A 74 22.98 -5.31 -5.94
CA LEU A 74 21.93 -6.04 -5.24
C LEU A 74 22.44 -7.47 -4.98
N ASP A 75 23.16 -7.66 -3.87
CA ASP A 75 23.40 -9.00 -3.34
C ASP A 75 22.04 -9.60 -3.00
N THR A 76 21.62 -10.54 -3.79
CA THR A 76 20.37 -11.24 -3.56
C THR A 76 20.47 -11.98 -2.21
N ILE A 77 19.41 -11.90 -1.40
CA ILE A 77 19.29 -12.66 -0.14
C ILE A 77 19.62 -14.16 -0.36
N ALA A 78 19.48 -14.65 -1.60
CA ALA A 78 19.82 -16.00 -2.02
C ALA A 78 21.28 -16.39 -1.82
N ASP A 79 22.21 -15.46 -1.84
CA ASP A 79 23.64 -15.72 -1.71
C ASP A 79 24.06 -15.95 -0.24
N LEU A 80 23.16 -15.64 0.69
CA LEU A 80 23.41 -15.85 2.11
C LEU A 80 23.34 -17.34 2.48
N PRO A 81 24.22 -17.83 3.37
CA PRO A 81 24.16 -19.21 3.80
C PRO A 81 22.86 -19.54 4.56
N LYS A 82 22.23 -20.68 4.25
CA LYS A 82 21.03 -21.16 4.94
C LYS A 82 21.11 -21.07 6.48
N PRO A 83 22.22 -21.46 7.15
CA PRO A 83 22.33 -21.33 8.59
C PRO A 83 22.26 -19.89 9.10
N TRP A 84 22.74 -18.93 8.29
CA TRP A 84 22.65 -17.53 8.63
C TRP A 84 21.18 -17.06 8.60
N PHE A 85 20.44 -17.35 7.52
CA PHE A 85 19.02 -17.05 7.45
C PHE A 85 18.24 -17.65 8.64
N GLN A 86 18.50 -18.92 8.97
CA GLN A 86 17.87 -19.62 10.09
C GLN A 86 18.24 -19.05 11.48
N SER A 87 19.31 -18.26 11.59
CA SER A 87 19.65 -17.57 12.84
C SER A 87 18.71 -16.39 13.15
N PHE A 88 18.10 -15.81 12.14
CA PHE A 88 17.11 -14.73 12.28
C PHE A 88 15.70 -15.25 12.39
N VAL A 89 15.39 -16.29 11.63
CA VAL A 89 14.04 -16.83 11.53
C VAL A 89 14.06 -18.25 12.00
N LYS A 90 13.55 -18.48 13.21
CA LYS A 90 13.55 -19.83 13.81
C LYS A 90 12.58 -20.74 13.06
N PRO A 91 13.04 -21.87 12.51
CA PRO A 91 12.15 -22.93 12.05
C PRO A 91 11.23 -23.38 13.19
N SER A 92 10.04 -23.88 12.86
CA SER A 92 8.99 -24.29 13.82
C SER A 92 8.33 -23.16 14.63
N SER A 93 8.55 -21.91 14.26
CA SER A 93 7.82 -20.79 14.85
C SER A 93 6.39 -20.70 14.32
N GLU A 94 5.48 -20.25 15.16
CA GLU A 94 4.13 -19.87 14.73
C GLU A 94 4.17 -18.47 14.12
N TRP A 95 3.44 -18.30 13.00
CA TRP A 95 3.24 -17.04 12.34
C TRP A 95 1.75 -16.73 12.26
N TYR A 96 1.41 -15.49 12.48
CA TYR A 96 0.03 -15.01 12.45
C TYR A 96 -0.23 -14.35 11.10
N LEU A 97 -1.15 -14.90 10.32
CA LEU A 97 -1.47 -14.49 8.96
C LEU A 97 -2.70 -13.59 8.94
N TRP A 98 -2.61 -12.46 8.25
CA TRP A 98 -3.69 -11.59 7.83
C TRP A 98 -3.74 -11.54 6.31
N SER A 99 -4.90 -11.83 5.76
CA SER A 99 -5.13 -11.86 4.31
C SER A 99 -6.39 -11.09 3.97
N PRO A 100 -6.43 -10.33 2.87
CA PRO A 100 -7.65 -9.68 2.39
C PRO A 100 -8.81 -10.64 2.10
N ALA A 101 -8.51 -11.93 1.95
CA ALA A 101 -9.48 -12.95 1.59
C ALA A 101 -10.06 -13.73 2.78
N GLY A 102 -9.60 -13.51 4.03
CA GLY A 102 -10.05 -14.34 5.13
C GLY A 102 -9.78 -13.82 6.54
N GLU A 103 -10.30 -14.56 7.50
CA GLU A 103 -10.06 -14.31 8.92
C GLU A 103 -8.59 -14.60 9.29
N PRO A 104 -8.05 -13.87 10.29
CA PRO A 104 -6.71 -14.13 10.78
C PRO A 104 -6.52 -15.58 11.21
N THR A 105 -5.45 -16.21 10.75
CA THR A 105 -5.14 -17.60 11.06
C THR A 105 -3.67 -17.75 11.49
N THR A 106 -3.32 -18.90 12.03
CA THR A 106 -1.95 -19.22 12.43
C THR A 106 -1.39 -20.29 11.50
N ILE A 107 -0.18 -20.09 11.03
CA ILE A 107 0.59 -21.06 10.24
C ILE A 107 1.93 -21.34 10.91
N LYS A 108 2.47 -22.54 10.69
CA LYS A 108 3.75 -22.97 11.28
C LYS A 108 4.81 -23.02 10.20
N ALA A 109 5.87 -22.28 10.43
CA ALA A 109 7.06 -22.38 9.60
C ALA A 109 7.84 -23.68 9.92
N SER A 110 8.43 -24.30 8.90
CA SER A 110 9.19 -25.54 9.03
C SER A 110 10.66 -25.37 8.64
N ASP A 111 11.01 -25.29 7.39
CA ASP A 111 12.40 -25.24 6.92
C ASP A 111 12.64 -24.06 5.98
N ALA A 112 13.89 -23.63 5.89
CA ALA A 112 14.30 -22.60 4.96
C ALA A 112 14.45 -23.15 3.55
N VAL A 113 13.92 -22.41 2.57
CA VAL A 113 13.92 -22.74 1.15
C VAL A 113 14.24 -21.50 0.33
N GLN A 114 14.89 -21.69 -0.80
CA GLN A 114 15.02 -20.64 -1.81
C GLN A 114 13.86 -20.71 -2.80
N VAL A 115 13.26 -19.58 -3.08
CA VAL A 115 12.13 -19.45 -4.00
C VAL A 115 12.34 -18.28 -4.94
N CYS A 116 11.67 -18.32 -6.10
CA CYS A 116 11.62 -17.16 -7.00
C CYS A 116 10.68 -16.10 -6.40
N SER A 117 11.14 -14.86 -6.33
CA SER A 117 10.34 -13.68 -6.10
C SER A 117 10.70 -12.68 -7.19
N HIS A 118 9.73 -12.33 -8.01
CA HIS A 118 9.88 -11.38 -9.12
C HIS A 118 11.25 -11.50 -9.84
N CYS A 119 11.47 -12.65 -10.51
CA CYS A 119 12.71 -13.00 -11.25
C CYS A 119 13.98 -13.18 -10.41
N GLN A 120 13.95 -12.98 -9.11
CA GLN A 120 15.09 -13.19 -8.23
C GLN A 120 14.89 -14.37 -7.28
N GLN A 121 15.98 -14.92 -6.76
CA GLN A 121 15.92 -15.94 -5.72
C GLN A 121 15.97 -15.26 -4.35
N VAL A 122 15.03 -15.63 -3.48
CA VAL A 122 14.99 -15.14 -2.11
C VAL A 122 14.89 -16.31 -1.14
N TRP A 123 15.37 -16.12 0.10
CA TRP A 123 15.12 -17.05 1.17
C TRP A 123 13.72 -16.88 1.74
N GLY A 124 13.04 -18.00 1.95
CA GLY A 124 11.76 -18.07 2.63
C GLY A 124 11.69 -19.27 3.58
N LEU A 125 10.57 -19.40 4.28
CA LEU A 125 10.25 -20.52 5.14
C LEU A 125 9.08 -21.30 4.55
N LEU A 126 9.24 -22.61 4.38
CA LEU A 126 8.10 -23.50 4.15
C LEU A 126 7.14 -23.42 5.33
N SER A 127 5.84 -23.43 5.06
CA SER A 127 4.83 -23.44 6.11
C SER A 127 3.77 -24.53 5.87
N ASP A 128 2.94 -24.75 6.88
CA ASP A 128 1.75 -25.58 6.80
C ASP A 128 0.51 -24.82 6.30
N TYR A 129 0.71 -23.78 5.49
CA TYR A 129 -0.38 -23.03 4.86
C TYR A 129 -1.35 -23.98 4.16
N PRO A 130 -2.66 -23.89 4.41
CA PRO A 130 -3.62 -24.84 3.84
C PRO A 130 -3.74 -24.67 2.31
N ASN A 131 -3.72 -25.79 1.60
CA ASN A 131 -3.88 -25.87 0.16
C ASN A 131 -2.91 -24.99 -0.66
N PRO A 132 -1.60 -25.11 -0.43
CA PRO A 132 -0.62 -24.33 -1.16
C PRO A 132 -0.68 -24.68 -2.66
N GLU A 133 -0.52 -23.68 -3.49
CA GLU A 133 -0.28 -23.89 -4.91
C GLU A 133 1.05 -24.65 -5.09
N LYS A 134 1.13 -25.53 -6.10
CA LYS A 134 2.41 -26.19 -6.35
C LYS A 134 3.40 -25.18 -6.89
N PRO A 135 4.57 -25.02 -6.26
CA PRO A 135 5.59 -24.14 -6.76
C PRO A 135 5.96 -24.54 -8.20
N GLN A 136 5.85 -23.60 -9.10
CA GLN A 136 6.40 -23.76 -10.45
C GLN A 136 7.85 -23.28 -10.41
N LYS A 137 8.76 -24.09 -10.95
CA LYS A 137 10.21 -23.94 -10.77
C LYS A 137 10.79 -22.61 -11.27
N ASN A 138 10.07 -21.89 -12.14
CA ASN A 138 10.50 -20.67 -12.80
C ASN A 138 9.42 -19.58 -12.85
N GLU A 139 8.31 -19.75 -12.13
CA GLU A 139 7.24 -18.77 -12.11
C GLU A 139 7.12 -18.18 -10.72
N CYS A 140 7.04 -16.85 -10.66
CA CYS A 140 6.76 -16.16 -9.43
C CYS A 140 5.30 -16.38 -9.02
N VAL A 141 5.11 -16.72 -7.77
CA VAL A 141 3.80 -17.04 -7.20
C VAL A 141 3.27 -15.79 -6.52
N ARG A 142 1.99 -15.48 -6.74
CA ARG A 142 1.34 -14.32 -6.13
C ARG A 142 1.40 -14.33 -4.60
N ASN A 143 1.43 -13.16 -4.02
CA ASN A 143 1.36 -12.95 -2.59
C ASN A 143 -0.11 -12.93 -2.10
N LEU A 144 -0.35 -13.46 -0.91
CA LEU A 144 -1.70 -13.65 -0.38
C LEU A 144 -2.02 -12.82 0.85
N GLY A 145 -1.01 -12.46 1.64
CA GLY A 145 -1.22 -11.75 2.88
C GLY A 145 0.07 -11.49 3.66
N ALA A 146 -0.04 -10.71 4.71
CA ALA A 146 1.06 -10.44 5.62
C ALA A 146 1.05 -11.37 6.83
N VAL A 147 2.23 -11.72 7.31
CA VAL A 147 2.43 -12.55 8.50
C VAL A 147 3.35 -11.88 9.50
N LEU A 148 3.09 -12.11 10.77
CA LEU A 148 3.92 -11.65 11.87
C LEU A 148 4.40 -12.85 12.68
N SER A 149 5.68 -12.88 13.10
CA SER A 149 6.24 -13.94 13.96
C SER A 149 5.73 -13.87 15.41
N GLU A 150 4.99 -12.85 15.78
CA GLU A 150 4.30 -12.69 17.05
C GLU A 150 2.88 -12.15 16.87
N LYS A 151 1.98 -12.56 17.78
CA LYS A 151 0.62 -12.06 17.77
C LYS A 151 0.57 -10.59 18.18
N LYS A 152 0.17 -9.72 17.28
CA LYS A 152 -0.02 -8.28 17.52
C LYS A 152 -1.46 -7.87 17.20
N GLN A 153 -1.83 -6.66 17.62
CA GLN A 153 -3.13 -6.09 17.27
C GLN A 153 -3.11 -5.63 15.81
N GLY A 154 -3.59 -6.49 14.92
CA GLY A 154 -3.67 -6.25 13.49
C GLY A 154 -5.07 -6.50 12.95
N ARG A 155 -5.36 -5.95 11.79
CA ARG A 155 -6.61 -6.14 11.04
C ARG A 155 -6.30 -6.28 9.57
N ALA A 156 -6.91 -7.26 8.91
CA ALA A 156 -6.77 -7.42 7.47
C ALA A 156 -7.37 -6.23 6.70
N MET A 157 -6.84 -5.97 5.53
CA MET A 157 -7.45 -5.07 4.54
C MET A 157 -8.42 -5.89 3.69
N GLU A 158 -9.71 -5.68 3.88
CA GLU A 158 -10.78 -6.36 3.14
C GLU A 158 -10.89 -5.79 1.72
N LYS A 159 -10.82 -6.64 0.69
CA LYS A 159 -11.10 -6.23 -0.69
C LYS A 159 -12.60 -6.08 -0.88
N LEU A 160 -13.04 -4.89 -1.30
CA LEU A 160 -14.44 -4.59 -1.56
C LEU A 160 -14.80 -4.82 -3.03
N THR A 161 -16.08 -5.06 -3.27
CA THR A 161 -16.67 -5.16 -4.61
C THR A 161 -17.71 -4.06 -4.80
N ASP A 162 -18.18 -3.89 -6.04
CA ASP A 162 -19.22 -2.93 -6.44
C ASP A 162 -20.56 -3.15 -5.74
N ALA A 163 -20.79 -4.33 -5.17
CA ALA A 163 -21.94 -4.63 -4.34
C ALA A 163 -21.88 -3.93 -2.96
N SER A 164 -20.71 -3.51 -2.51
CA SER A 164 -20.53 -2.86 -1.21
C SER A 164 -21.15 -1.45 -1.20
N PRO A 165 -21.86 -1.05 -0.13
CA PRO A 165 -22.28 0.34 0.05
C PRO A 165 -21.12 1.34 0.05
N ASP A 166 -19.97 0.95 0.59
CA ASP A 166 -18.76 1.78 0.64
C ASP A 166 -18.22 2.06 -0.76
N TRP A 167 -18.37 1.12 -1.70
CA TRP A 167 -17.97 1.35 -3.09
C TRP A 167 -18.69 2.55 -3.72
N LYS A 168 -20.01 2.64 -3.53
CA LYS A 168 -20.80 3.76 -4.05
C LYS A 168 -20.43 5.09 -3.40
N GLN A 169 -20.14 5.07 -2.10
CA GLN A 169 -19.70 6.24 -1.37
C GLN A 169 -18.34 6.70 -1.88
N MET A 170 -17.40 5.77 -2.08
CA MET A 170 -16.08 6.06 -2.63
C MET A 170 -16.15 6.60 -4.07
N MET A 171 -16.98 6.03 -4.94
CA MET A 171 -17.20 6.57 -6.30
C MET A 171 -17.62 8.04 -6.28
N THR A 172 -18.56 8.39 -5.37
CA THR A 172 -19.04 9.78 -5.24
C THR A 172 -17.94 10.70 -4.70
N PHE A 173 -17.14 10.23 -3.76
CA PHE A 173 -16.04 10.97 -3.16
C PHE A 173 -14.88 11.17 -4.15
N LEU A 174 -14.50 10.12 -4.88
CA LEU A 174 -13.34 10.14 -5.77
C LEU A 174 -13.57 10.95 -7.05
N GLY A 175 -14.79 11.15 -7.52
CA GLY A 175 -15.05 11.92 -8.74
C GLY A 175 -14.38 13.28 -8.75
N PRO A 176 -14.71 14.19 -7.81
CA PRO A 176 -14.07 15.52 -7.72
C PRO A 176 -12.57 15.47 -7.39
N GLU A 177 -12.13 14.49 -6.59
CA GLU A 177 -10.72 14.33 -6.25
C GLU A 177 -9.89 13.93 -7.47
N PHE A 178 -10.40 13.00 -8.28
CA PHE A 178 -9.77 12.57 -9.50
C PHE A 178 -9.62 13.74 -10.50
N GLU A 179 -10.67 14.52 -10.73
CA GLU A 179 -10.61 15.68 -11.62
C GLU A 179 -9.60 16.73 -11.16
N ARG A 180 -9.49 16.94 -9.85
CA ARG A 180 -8.50 17.85 -9.28
C ARG A 180 -7.08 17.31 -9.48
N ALA A 181 -6.83 16.03 -9.15
CA ALA A 181 -5.54 15.39 -9.30
C ALA A 181 -5.11 15.34 -10.76
N GLU A 182 -6.01 14.98 -11.67
CA GLU A 182 -5.73 14.98 -13.12
C GLU A 182 -5.39 16.37 -13.64
N SER A 183 -6.13 17.40 -13.23
CA SER A 183 -5.89 18.77 -13.68
C SER A 183 -4.56 19.32 -13.18
N SER A 184 -4.15 19.05 -11.94
CA SER A 184 -2.87 19.49 -11.39
C SER A 184 -1.71 18.60 -11.87
N GLY A 185 -1.87 17.29 -11.87
CA GLY A 185 -0.82 16.36 -12.26
C GLY A 185 -0.38 16.52 -13.72
N LEU A 186 -1.33 16.83 -14.63
CA LEU A 186 -1.00 17.09 -16.03
C LEU A 186 -0.30 18.43 -16.27
N SER A 187 -0.43 19.40 -15.35
CA SER A 187 0.32 20.65 -15.43
C SER A 187 1.77 20.50 -14.98
N ASP A 188 2.02 19.56 -14.07
CA ASP A 188 3.32 19.39 -13.42
C ASP A 188 4.17 18.29 -14.08
N THR A 189 3.52 17.34 -14.76
CA THR A 189 4.21 16.20 -15.39
C THR A 189 4.30 16.40 -16.91
N ILE A 190 5.49 16.68 -17.42
CA ILE A 190 5.79 16.58 -18.86
C ILE A 190 6.09 15.10 -19.17
N SER A 191 5.13 14.22 -18.94
CA SER A 191 5.27 12.84 -19.41
C SER A 191 4.87 12.75 -20.89
N GLN A 192 5.45 11.82 -21.63
CA GLN A 192 5.05 11.56 -23.02
C GLN A 192 3.55 11.22 -23.13
N TYR A 193 2.95 10.70 -22.06
CA TYR A 193 1.53 10.33 -22.00
C TYR A 193 0.63 11.55 -21.79
N SER A 194 1.06 12.53 -21.00
CA SER A 194 0.24 13.75 -20.77
C SER A 194 -0.03 14.54 -22.04
N ALA A 195 0.88 14.52 -23.00
CA ALA A 195 0.72 15.19 -24.30
C ALA A 195 -0.30 14.52 -25.22
N GLN A 196 -0.70 13.27 -24.93
CA GLN A 196 -1.61 12.48 -25.76
C GLN A 196 -3.04 12.44 -25.20
N LEU A 197 -3.26 12.98 -23.99
CA LEU A 197 -4.59 13.00 -23.40
C LEU A 197 -5.51 14.03 -24.09
N PRO A 198 -6.81 13.73 -24.19
CA PRO A 198 -7.76 14.64 -24.81
C PRO A 198 -7.95 15.92 -23.97
N PRO A 199 -8.57 16.98 -24.56
CA PRO A 199 -8.87 18.21 -23.84
C PRO A 199 -9.69 17.98 -22.56
N ALA A 200 -9.53 18.87 -21.57
CA ALA A 200 -10.18 18.74 -20.25
C ALA A 200 -11.70 18.52 -20.30
N GLU A 201 -12.40 19.19 -21.23
CA GLU A 201 -13.85 19.00 -21.40
C GLU A 201 -14.25 17.59 -21.85
N GLU A 202 -13.40 16.94 -22.61
CA GLU A 202 -13.61 15.56 -23.04
C GLU A 202 -13.27 14.60 -21.92
N ARG A 203 -12.17 14.83 -21.18
CA ARG A 203 -11.79 14.05 -20.02
C ARG A 203 -12.86 14.05 -18.93
N ALA A 204 -13.48 15.22 -18.67
CA ALA A 204 -14.55 15.36 -17.68
C ALA A 204 -15.80 14.51 -18.01
N ARG A 205 -16.01 14.16 -19.28
CA ARG A 205 -17.16 13.33 -19.72
C ARG A 205 -16.90 11.82 -19.58
N LYS A 206 -15.64 11.43 -19.40
CA LYS A 206 -15.31 10.00 -19.26
C LYS A 206 -15.70 9.48 -17.87
N PRO A 207 -16.31 8.30 -17.81
CA PRO A 207 -16.66 7.70 -16.53
C PRO A 207 -15.40 7.36 -15.74
N LEU A 208 -15.43 7.57 -14.43
CA LEU A 208 -14.46 7.07 -13.49
C LEU A 208 -14.75 5.59 -13.22
N SER A 209 -13.73 4.78 -13.14
CA SER A 209 -13.78 3.39 -12.70
C SER A 209 -12.94 3.19 -11.45
N ILE A 210 -13.43 2.48 -10.46
CA ILE A 210 -12.59 1.97 -9.36
C ILE A 210 -12.02 0.63 -9.79
N LEU A 211 -10.71 0.50 -9.81
CA LEU A 211 -10.00 -0.74 -10.14
C LEU A 211 -9.87 -1.64 -8.91
N ASN A 212 -9.43 -1.04 -7.81
CA ASN A 212 -9.25 -1.70 -6.53
C ASN A 212 -9.77 -0.82 -5.40
N LEU A 213 -10.42 -1.45 -4.43
CA LEU A 213 -10.86 -0.80 -3.20
C LEU A 213 -10.69 -1.77 -2.04
N TYR A 214 -9.92 -1.35 -1.04
CA TYR A 214 -9.70 -2.10 0.18
C TYR A 214 -10.14 -1.27 1.38
N ARG A 215 -10.53 -1.95 2.45
CA ARG A 215 -11.00 -1.32 3.68
C ARG A 215 -10.46 -2.03 4.91
N SER A 216 -10.11 -1.28 5.93
CA SER A 216 -9.88 -1.81 7.28
C SER A 216 -10.44 -0.86 8.33
N GLN A 217 -10.90 -1.43 9.43
CA GLN A 217 -11.31 -0.65 10.60
C GLN A 217 -10.06 -0.18 11.35
N LEU A 218 -9.94 1.15 11.58
CA LEU A 218 -8.82 1.71 12.33
C LEU A 218 -9.03 1.65 13.83
N THR A 219 -10.23 1.98 14.26
CA THR A 219 -10.57 2.15 15.68
C THR A 219 -11.93 1.50 15.97
N ASP A 220 -12.16 1.16 17.23
CA ASP A 220 -13.42 0.53 17.64
C ASP A 220 -14.61 1.50 17.59
N ASP A 221 -14.38 2.81 17.50
CA ASP A 221 -15.40 3.84 17.33
C ASP A 221 -15.90 4.02 15.89
N GLY A 222 -15.45 3.18 14.96
CA GLY A 222 -15.96 3.10 13.60
C GLY A 222 -15.21 3.91 12.55
N GLN A 223 -14.00 4.40 12.85
CA GLN A 223 -13.15 4.97 11.81
C GLN A 223 -12.67 3.88 10.85
N LEU A 224 -12.73 4.17 9.54
CA LEU A 224 -12.30 3.25 8.50
C LEU A 224 -11.20 3.87 7.65
N LEU A 225 -10.19 3.06 7.36
CA LEU A 225 -9.16 3.36 6.38
C LEU A 225 -9.50 2.67 5.06
N PHE A 226 -9.36 3.39 3.97
CA PHE A 226 -9.49 2.87 2.61
C PHE A 226 -8.18 3.05 1.87
N TYR A 227 -7.84 2.05 1.07
CA TYR A 227 -6.93 2.18 -0.07
C TYR A 227 -7.76 2.03 -1.35
N PHE A 228 -7.50 2.87 -2.33
CA PHE A 228 -8.22 2.86 -3.60
C PHE A 228 -7.27 3.03 -4.79
N GLU A 229 -7.68 2.43 -5.91
CA GLU A 229 -7.14 2.72 -7.24
C GLU A 229 -8.32 2.99 -8.16
N ALA A 230 -8.24 4.10 -8.89
CA ALA A 230 -9.27 4.54 -9.81
C ALA A 230 -8.65 4.97 -11.13
N SER A 231 -9.41 4.83 -12.22
CA SER A 231 -8.93 5.14 -13.56
C SER A 231 -9.98 5.83 -14.43
N LYS A 232 -9.48 6.55 -15.43
CA LYS A 232 -10.23 6.93 -16.64
C LYS A 232 -9.44 6.50 -17.86
N GLU A 233 -10.14 5.95 -18.85
CA GLU A 233 -9.56 5.51 -20.12
C GLU A 233 -9.90 6.47 -21.23
N TYR A 234 -8.92 6.78 -22.07
CA TYR A 234 -9.03 7.71 -23.18
C TYR A 234 -8.57 7.03 -24.47
N PRO A 235 -9.50 6.78 -25.40
CA PRO A 235 -9.15 6.22 -26.72
C PRO A 235 -8.10 7.08 -27.43
N LYS A 236 -7.08 6.44 -27.98
CA LYS A 236 -6.11 7.14 -28.82
C LYS A 236 -6.79 7.73 -30.05
N PRO A 237 -6.34 8.89 -30.53
CA PRO A 237 -6.83 9.45 -31.80
C PRO A 237 -6.61 8.47 -32.95
N PRO A 238 -7.58 8.33 -33.88
CA PRO A 238 -7.50 7.38 -35.00
C PRO A 238 -6.31 7.61 -35.94
N ASP A 239 -5.74 8.82 -35.92
CA ASP A 239 -4.60 9.21 -36.75
C ASP A 239 -3.24 9.01 -36.06
N SER A 240 -3.22 8.47 -34.85
CA SER A 240 -1.97 8.13 -34.17
C SER A 240 -1.30 6.97 -34.93
N ASN A 241 -0.09 7.15 -35.43
CA ASN A 241 0.74 6.09 -36.00
C ASN A 241 1.15 5.02 -34.98
N ASP A 242 0.76 5.21 -33.75
CA ASP A 242 1.03 4.33 -32.62
C ASP A 242 -0.09 3.28 -32.55
N VAL A 243 0.23 2.06 -32.94
CA VAL A 243 -0.67 0.89 -32.85
C VAL A 243 -0.91 0.47 -31.41
N GLY A 244 -0.48 1.28 -30.46
CA GLY A 244 -0.60 1.05 -29.03
C GLY A 244 -2.03 1.18 -28.51
N CYS A 245 -2.18 0.79 -27.28
CA CYS A 245 -3.40 0.81 -26.50
C CYS A 245 -3.81 2.23 -26.04
N ASP A 246 -5.01 2.33 -25.49
CA ASP A 246 -5.58 3.56 -24.98
C ASP A 246 -4.71 4.19 -23.87
N ASN A 247 -4.79 5.52 -23.76
CA ASN A 247 -4.19 6.23 -22.64
C ASN A 247 -5.05 6.08 -21.38
N ILE A 248 -4.41 5.99 -20.23
CA ILE A 248 -5.06 5.81 -18.94
C ILE A 248 -4.57 6.89 -17.98
N SER A 249 -5.49 7.52 -17.26
CA SER A 249 -5.17 8.28 -16.06
C SER A 249 -5.46 7.41 -14.83
N LEU A 250 -4.46 7.20 -13.98
CA LEU A 250 -4.57 6.44 -12.74
C LEU A 250 -4.50 7.39 -11.53
N LEU A 251 -5.33 7.13 -10.53
CA LEU A 251 -5.25 7.77 -9.20
C LEU A 251 -5.29 6.67 -8.14
N GLY A 252 -4.18 6.47 -7.46
CA GLY A 252 -4.08 5.60 -6.30
C GLY A 252 -3.95 6.39 -5.01
N GLY A 253 -4.41 5.87 -3.88
CA GLY A 253 -4.22 6.57 -2.63
C GLY A 253 -4.98 6.04 -1.44
N TRP A 254 -4.89 6.79 -0.34
CA TRP A 254 -5.46 6.46 0.95
C TRP A 254 -6.50 7.49 1.37
N ALA A 255 -7.61 7.02 1.90
CA ALA A 255 -8.67 7.87 2.43
C ALA A 255 -9.12 7.38 3.81
N LEU A 256 -9.52 8.32 4.64
CA LEU A 256 -10.06 8.07 5.98
C LEU A 256 -11.53 8.44 6.02
N ARG A 257 -12.37 7.56 6.56
CA ARG A 257 -13.74 7.88 6.95
C ARG A 257 -13.82 8.00 8.47
N ASP A 258 -14.23 9.15 8.95
CA ASP A 258 -14.46 9.37 10.39
C ASP A 258 -15.72 8.64 10.90
N ALA A 259 -15.91 8.64 12.23
CA ALA A 259 -17.06 8.03 12.86
C ALA A 259 -18.41 8.70 12.48
N GLN A 260 -18.37 9.90 11.91
CA GLN A 260 -19.55 10.62 11.42
C GLN A 260 -19.85 10.28 9.94
N GLY A 261 -18.99 9.52 9.29
CA GLY A 261 -19.14 9.10 7.89
C GLY A 261 -18.50 10.05 6.87
N ASN A 262 -17.79 11.09 7.30
CA ASN A 262 -17.09 12.01 6.40
C ASN A 262 -15.81 11.37 5.88
N LEU A 263 -15.61 11.43 4.56
CA LEU A 263 -14.40 10.98 3.89
C LEU A 263 -13.40 12.14 3.73
N ALA A 264 -12.14 11.85 3.97
CA ALA A 264 -11.02 12.75 3.71
C ALA A 264 -9.89 11.99 3.01
N LEU A 265 -9.31 12.60 1.97
CA LEU A 265 -8.12 12.10 1.33
C LEU A 265 -6.92 12.29 2.27
N LEU A 266 -6.17 11.22 2.53
CA LEU A 266 -4.92 11.30 3.30
C LEU A 266 -3.72 11.51 2.40
N ASP A 267 -3.67 10.74 1.32
CA ASP A 267 -2.59 10.78 0.35
C ASP A 267 -3.08 10.26 -0.99
N SER A 268 -2.51 10.76 -2.10
CA SER A 268 -2.81 10.23 -3.42
C SER A 268 -1.71 10.55 -4.41
N GLN A 269 -1.52 9.63 -5.35
CA GLN A 269 -0.61 9.77 -6.47
C GLN A 269 -1.40 9.67 -7.77
N PHE A 270 -1.16 10.61 -8.67
CA PHE A 270 -1.73 10.64 -10.02
C PHE A 270 -0.65 10.27 -11.03
N ASN A 271 -0.93 9.28 -11.89
CA ASN A 271 -0.03 8.81 -12.93
C ASN A 271 -0.78 8.68 -14.27
N PRO A 272 -0.41 9.47 -15.29
CA PRO A 272 -0.85 9.20 -16.66
C PRO A 272 0.02 8.06 -17.23
N THR A 273 -0.62 7.06 -17.84
CA THR A 273 0.05 5.89 -18.41
C THR A 273 -0.69 5.40 -19.65
N ASP A 274 -0.30 4.28 -20.19
CA ASP A 274 -1.03 3.51 -21.21
C ASP A 274 -1.32 2.09 -20.72
N CYS A 275 -1.80 1.21 -21.58
CA CYS A 275 -2.14 -0.16 -21.19
C CYS A 275 -0.93 -1.02 -20.80
N ASP A 276 0.28 -0.59 -21.10
CA ASP A 276 1.49 -1.24 -20.59
C ASP A 276 1.78 -0.88 -19.14
N GLU A 277 1.07 0.13 -18.59
CA GLU A 277 1.14 0.60 -17.20
C GLU A 277 2.58 0.91 -16.70
N LYS A 278 3.47 1.31 -17.63
CA LYS A 278 4.91 1.51 -17.32
C LYS A 278 5.19 2.58 -16.26
N GLU A 279 4.29 3.55 -16.13
CA GLU A 279 4.37 4.60 -15.12
C GLU A 279 3.31 4.39 -14.01
N GLY A 280 2.55 3.28 -14.08
CA GLY A 280 1.57 2.87 -13.08
C GLY A 280 2.18 1.90 -12.08
N GLY A 281 1.93 2.11 -10.78
CA GLY A 281 2.20 1.13 -9.75
C GLY A 281 0.88 0.70 -9.11
N HIS A 282 0.78 -0.57 -8.76
CA HIS A 282 -0.35 -1.11 -8.01
C HIS A 282 0.07 -1.39 -6.58
N VAL A 283 -0.80 -1.09 -5.64
CA VAL A 283 -0.57 -1.40 -4.23
C VAL A 283 -1.57 -2.45 -3.76
N LEU A 284 -1.04 -3.53 -3.21
CA LEU A 284 -1.82 -4.56 -2.55
C LEU A 284 -1.66 -4.42 -1.03
N PRO A 285 -2.63 -3.78 -0.35
CA PRO A 285 -2.57 -3.65 1.10
C PRO A 285 -3.07 -4.95 1.76
N PHE A 286 -2.25 -5.52 2.65
CA PHE A 286 -2.58 -6.76 3.34
C PHE A 286 -3.23 -6.54 4.70
N MET A 287 -2.63 -5.67 5.52
CA MET A 287 -3.11 -5.47 6.87
C MET A 287 -2.74 -4.09 7.44
N ILE A 288 -3.48 -3.72 8.47
CA ILE A 288 -3.16 -2.60 9.37
C ILE A 288 -2.69 -3.14 10.71
N LEU A 289 -1.64 -2.55 11.23
CA LEU A 289 -1.01 -2.91 12.49
C LEU A 289 -0.97 -1.72 13.45
N GLN A 290 -1.40 -1.94 14.70
CA GLN A 290 -1.35 -0.92 15.75
C GLN A 290 -0.16 -1.21 16.69
N LEU A 291 0.82 -0.30 16.73
CA LEU A 291 2.01 -0.41 17.56
C LEU A 291 2.37 0.95 18.18
N ASP A 292 2.62 0.96 19.47
CA ASP A 292 3.10 2.16 20.19
C ASP A 292 2.27 3.43 19.96
N GLY A 293 0.96 3.25 19.77
CA GLY A 293 0.04 4.35 19.47
C GLY A 293 0.10 4.88 18.03
N LYS A 294 0.79 4.17 17.16
CA LYS A 294 0.90 4.45 15.73
C LYS A 294 0.17 3.39 14.91
N THR A 295 -0.24 3.77 13.74
CA THR A 295 -0.88 2.88 12.75
C THR A 295 0.07 2.65 11.58
N PHE A 296 0.28 1.39 11.24
CA PHE A 296 1.10 0.99 10.10
C PHE A 296 0.27 0.17 9.12
N ALA A 297 0.46 0.38 7.83
CA ALA A 297 -0.02 -0.50 6.78
C ALA A 297 1.14 -1.34 6.26
N ILE A 298 0.90 -2.64 6.08
CA ILE A 298 1.83 -3.57 5.41
C ILE A 298 1.29 -3.78 4.02
N VAL A 299 2.09 -3.43 3.02
CA VAL A 299 1.68 -3.41 1.62
C VAL A 299 2.74 -4.04 0.72
N GLU A 300 2.31 -4.49 -0.43
CA GLU A 300 3.12 -4.78 -1.59
C GLU A 300 2.88 -3.67 -2.62
N GLU A 301 3.93 -3.18 -3.21
CA GLU A 301 3.88 -2.25 -4.32
C GLU A 301 4.50 -2.94 -5.53
N ASP A 302 3.69 -3.11 -6.55
CA ASP A 302 4.06 -3.71 -7.82
C ASP A 302 4.15 -2.63 -8.88
N SER A 303 5.23 -2.65 -9.67
CA SER A 303 5.48 -1.75 -10.78
C SER A 303 5.90 -2.56 -12.00
N TYR A 304 5.95 -1.91 -13.15
CA TYR A 304 6.35 -2.55 -14.40
C TYR A 304 7.68 -3.33 -14.31
N GLU A 305 8.63 -2.83 -13.52
CA GLU A 305 9.99 -3.39 -13.44
C GLU A 305 10.32 -4.03 -12.09
N GLY A 306 9.45 -3.95 -11.09
CA GLY A 306 9.81 -4.45 -9.78
C GLY A 306 8.68 -4.53 -8.78
N GLU A 307 8.90 -5.34 -7.78
CA GLU A 307 8.05 -5.54 -6.61
C GLU A 307 8.78 -5.09 -5.36
N SER A 308 8.07 -4.43 -4.47
CA SER A 308 8.58 -4.06 -3.14
C SER A 308 7.57 -4.39 -2.04
N HIS A 309 8.08 -4.74 -0.85
CA HIS A 309 7.25 -4.91 0.33
C HIS A 309 7.54 -3.76 1.29
N ASN A 310 6.50 -3.00 1.64
CA ASN A 310 6.68 -1.73 2.31
C ASN A 310 5.87 -1.67 3.60
N ILE A 311 6.37 -0.86 4.52
CA ILE A 311 5.65 -0.50 5.74
C ILE A 311 5.41 1.01 5.71
N LEU A 312 4.13 1.37 5.72
CA LEU A 312 3.66 2.74 5.67
C LEU A 312 3.13 3.14 7.05
N GLU A 313 3.52 4.29 7.57
CA GLU A 313 2.90 4.89 8.76
C GLU A 313 1.72 5.75 8.30
N ILE A 314 0.52 5.39 8.74
CA ILE A 314 -0.70 6.15 8.45
C ILE A 314 -0.82 7.25 9.51
N GLN A 315 -0.77 8.49 9.07
CA GLN A 315 -0.86 9.70 9.89
C GLN A 315 -2.15 10.45 9.55
N ARG A 316 -2.53 11.42 10.38
CA ARG A 316 -3.74 12.22 10.13
C ARG A 316 -3.63 13.13 8.92
N ASP A 317 -2.43 13.53 8.59
CA ASP A 317 -2.06 14.49 7.55
C ASP A 317 -1.35 13.84 6.37
N GLY A 318 -1.33 12.52 6.30
CA GLY A 318 -0.73 11.81 5.17
C GLY A 318 -0.29 10.39 5.47
N VAL A 319 0.42 9.82 4.51
CA VAL A 319 1.02 8.49 4.58
C VAL A 319 2.53 8.64 4.41
N ARG A 320 3.29 7.94 5.25
CA ARG A 320 4.75 8.01 5.22
C ARG A 320 5.37 6.63 5.09
N HIS A 321 6.22 6.44 4.11
CA HIS A 321 7.07 5.26 4.02
C HIS A 321 8.05 5.24 5.21
N VAL A 322 8.04 4.17 5.98
CA VAL A 322 8.96 3.97 7.11
C VAL A 322 9.93 2.83 6.88
N LEU A 323 9.61 1.95 5.96
CA LEU A 323 10.50 0.92 5.44
C LEU A 323 10.09 0.57 4.02
N ASP A 324 11.04 0.65 3.10
CA ASP A 324 10.93 0.17 1.73
C ASP A 324 11.91 -0.99 1.56
N THR A 325 11.42 -2.12 1.06
CA THR A 325 12.25 -3.29 0.82
C THR A 325 12.02 -3.79 -0.58
N TYR A 326 13.07 -3.79 -1.34
CA TYR A 326 13.03 -4.33 -2.68
C TYR A 326 12.83 -5.86 -2.64
N ALA A 327 11.84 -6.35 -3.37
CA ALA A 327 11.48 -7.77 -3.41
C ALA A 327 11.94 -8.47 -4.69
N GLY A 328 12.26 -7.70 -5.74
CA GLY A 328 12.78 -8.22 -6.98
C GLY A 328 12.49 -7.33 -8.18
N SER A 329 13.22 -7.54 -9.27
CA SER A 329 12.92 -6.98 -10.59
C SER A 329 13.22 -7.98 -11.69
N CYS A 330 12.55 -7.87 -12.77
CA CYS A 330 12.85 -8.51 -14.03
C CYS A 330 13.55 -7.54 -14.97
#